data_95ba6d1d1423491c5f6df567b02f3ff4
#
_entry.id   95ba6d1d1423491c5f6df567b02f3ff4
#
_cell.length_a   1.000
_cell.length_b   1.000
_cell.length_c   1.000
_cell.angle_alpha   90.00
_cell.angle_beta   90.00
_cell.angle_gamma   90.00
#
_symmetry.space_group_name_H-M   'P 1'
#
loop_
_entity.id
_entity.type
_entity.pdbx_description
1 polymer ?
#
loop_
_entity_poly.entity_id
_entity_poly.type
_entity_poly.pdbx_seq_one_letter_code
_entity_poly.pdbx_strand_id
1 'polypeptide(L)'
;MSEKGRERIIKDIETLDQAVKAEKDVESGYHGVIEENISYWLAVEQDIIESYTKLAYRSEDKKVKSTLTKIVEDSKNHIRMLTSIRKTFDKIMADEERHAKLLQELADKQHK
;
A
#
# COMPACT_ATOMS: atom_id res chain seq x y z
N MET A 1 -41.88 16.25 -9.35
CA MET A 1 -41.30 14.95 -8.99
C MET A 1 -42.19 14.26 -7.96
N SER A 2 -42.48 12.98 -8.15
CA SER A 2 -43.27 12.21 -7.21
C SER A 2 -42.50 11.96 -5.92
N GLU A 3 -43.21 11.67 -4.82
CA GLU A 3 -42.61 11.33 -3.54
C GLU A 3 -41.64 10.13 -3.66
N LYS A 4 -42.02 9.10 -4.42
CA LYS A 4 -41.20 7.95 -4.70
C LYS A 4 -39.91 8.32 -5.44
N GLY A 5 -39.94 9.27 -6.34
CA GLY A 5 -38.78 9.77 -7.07
C GLY A 5 -37.80 10.49 -6.14
N ARG A 6 -38.30 11.26 -5.17
CA ARG A 6 -37.47 11.94 -4.16
C ARG A 6 -36.79 10.93 -3.25
N GLU A 7 -37.54 9.93 -2.78
CA GLU A 7 -36.96 8.86 -1.93
C GLU A 7 -35.85 8.11 -2.63
N ARG A 8 -36.00 7.83 -3.93
CA ARG A 8 -34.96 7.14 -4.72
C ARG A 8 -33.71 7.99 -4.82
N ILE A 9 -33.82 9.28 -5.07
CA ILE A 9 -32.67 10.19 -5.15
C ILE A 9 -31.94 10.26 -3.82
N ILE A 10 -32.66 10.36 -2.71
CA ILE A 10 -32.06 10.40 -1.38
C ILE A 10 -31.27 9.12 -1.10
N LYS A 11 -31.83 7.95 -1.42
CA LYS A 11 -31.14 6.66 -1.26
C LYS A 11 -29.87 6.57 -2.11
N ASP A 12 -29.93 7.06 -3.34
CA ASP A 12 -28.76 7.04 -4.25
C ASP A 12 -27.65 7.94 -3.69
N ILE A 13 -27.99 9.11 -3.15
CA ILE A 13 -27.02 10.01 -2.53
C ILE A 13 -26.37 9.35 -1.31
N GLU A 14 -27.16 8.74 -0.43
CA GLU A 14 -26.65 8.04 0.75
C GLU A 14 -25.70 6.89 0.37
N THR A 15 -26.08 6.11 -0.65
CA THR A 15 -25.24 5.00 -1.14
C THR A 15 -23.91 5.52 -1.68
N LEU A 16 -23.91 6.60 -2.46
CA LEU A 16 -22.70 7.21 -3.00
C LEU A 16 -21.80 7.78 -1.90
N ASP A 17 -22.40 8.43 -0.89
CA ASP A 17 -21.64 8.97 0.23
C ASP A 17 -20.94 7.86 1.04
N GLN A 18 -21.63 6.74 1.27
CA GLN A 18 -21.06 5.57 1.94
C GLN A 18 -19.91 4.97 1.12
N ALA A 19 -20.06 4.90 -0.19
CA ALA A 19 -19.01 4.39 -1.06
C ALA A 19 -17.77 5.28 -1.04
N VAL A 20 -17.94 6.60 -1.08
CA VAL A 20 -16.81 7.56 -0.97
C VAL A 20 -16.07 7.36 0.35
N LYS A 21 -16.80 7.19 1.45
CA LYS A 21 -16.21 6.96 2.75
C LYS A 21 -15.41 5.67 2.78
N ALA A 22 -15.94 4.59 2.22
CA ALA A 22 -15.26 3.30 2.15
C ALA A 22 -13.93 3.41 1.40
N GLU A 23 -13.90 4.12 0.26
CA GLU A 23 -12.68 4.33 -0.50
C GLU A 23 -11.63 5.12 0.30
N LYS A 24 -12.04 6.15 1.03
CA LYS A 24 -11.15 6.94 1.89
C LYS A 24 -10.62 6.13 3.06
N ASP A 25 -11.41 5.23 3.62
CA ASP A 25 -10.98 4.36 4.71
C ASP A 25 -9.89 3.40 4.25
N VAL A 26 -9.98 2.86 3.03
CA VAL A 26 -8.93 2.01 2.44
C VAL A 26 -7.63 2.81 2.29
N GLU A 27 -7.70 4.01 1.76
CA GLU A 27 -6.54 4.89 1.58
C GLU A 27 -5.86 5.20 2.91
N SER A 28 -6.64 5.55 3.94
CA SER A 28 -6.10 5.83 5.28
C SER A 28 -5.42 4.61 5.88
N GLY A 29 -5.99 3.41 5.72
CA GLY A 29 -5.42 2.16 6.20
C GLY A 29 -4.06 1.90 5.58
N TYR A 30 -3.92 2.11 4.28
CA TYR A 30 -2.63 1.95 3.59
C TYR A 30 -1.59 2.92 4.13
N HIS A 31 -1.89 4.22 4.15
CA HIS A 31 -0.92 5.24 4.58
C HIS A 31 -0.56 5.14 6.06
N GLY A 32 -1.52 4.74 6.91
CA GLY A 32 -1.28 4.68 8.35
C GLY A 32 -0.49 3.46 8.80
N VAL A 33 -0.75 2.29 8.22
CA VAL A 33 -0.23 1.02 8.75
C VAL A 33 0.68 0.31 7.76
N ILE A 34 0.21 0.08 6.55
CA ILE A 34 0.94 -0.74 5.57
C ILE A 34 2.22 -0.06 5.12
N GLU A 35 2.16 1.23 4.79
CA GLU A 35 3.34 1.97 4.33
C GLU A 35 4.41 2.07 5.40
N GLU A 36 4.04 2.32 6.66
CA GLU A 36 5.00 2.34 7.77
C GLU A 36 5.69 0.99 7.92
N ASN A 37 4.94 -0.11 7.86
CA ASN A 37 5.48 -1.45 7.99
C ASN A 37 6.42 -1.79 6.84
N ILE A 38 6.06 -1.45 5.61
CA ILE A 38 6.92 -1.69 4.44
C ILE A 38 8.21 -0.88 4.57
N SER A 39 8.13 0.38 4.95
CA SER A 39 9.31 1.24 5.15
C SER A 39 10.24 0.70 6.23
N TYR A 40 9.68 0.22 7.33
CA TYR A 40 10.44 -0.40 8.41
C TYR A 40 11.15 -1.68 7.92
N TRP A 41 10.43 -2.57 7.24
CA TRP A 41 11.02 -3.81 6.74
C TRP A 41 12.10 -3.56 5.69
N LEU A 42 11.92 -2.58 4.82
CA LEU A 42 12.96 -2.19 3.86
C LEU A 42 14.22 -1.71 4.57
N ALA A 43 14.08 -0.92 5.62
CA ALA A 43 15.21 -0.45 6.41
C ALA A 43 15.94 -1.62 7.10
N VAL A 44 15.20 -2.57 7.67
CA VAL A 44 15.77 -3.76 8.31
C VAL A 44 16.54 -4.61 7.29
N GLU A 45 15.98 -4.86 6.12
CA GLU A 45 16.66 -5.62 5.06
C GLU A 45 17.92 -4.90 4.58
N GLN A 46 17.87 -3.58 4.46
CA GLN A 46 19.04 -2.78 4.08
C GLN A 46 20.14 -2.87 5.12
N ASP A 47 19.80 -2.83 6.41
CA ASP A 47 20.76 -3.00 7.50
C ASP A 47 21.42 -4.38 7.47
N ILE A 48 20.66 -5.42 7.19
CA ILE A 48 21.20 -6.78 7.03
C ILE A 48 22.21 -6.82 5.90
N ILE A 49 21.88 -6.25 4.74
CA ILE A 49 22.78 -6.21 3.60
C ILE A 49 24.09 -5.53 3.96
N GLU A 50 24.04 -4.36 4.57
CA GLU A 50 25.22 -3.60 4.95
C GLU A 50 26.06 -4.31 6.00
N SER A 51 25.45 -4.77 7.08
CA SER A 51 26.13 -5.42 8.19
C SER A 51 26.75 -6.76 7.78
N TYR A 52 25.99 -7.58 7.08
CA TYR A 52 26.44 -8.94 6.72
C TYR A 52 27.45 -8.92 5.58
N THR A 53 27.38 -7.95 4.70
CA THR A 53 28.42 -7.75 3.66
C THR A 53 29.77 -7.43 4.32
N LYS A 54 29.77 -6.55 5.33
CA LYS A 54 30.98 -6.22 6.08
C LYS A 54 31.53 -7.43 6.83
N LEU A 55 30.65 -8.19 7.49
CA LEU A 55 31.06 -9.39 8.22
C LEU A 55 31.65 -10.45 7.27
N ALA A 56 31.01 -10.67 6.13
CA ALA A 56 31.49 -11.61 5.13
C ALA A 56 32.86 -11.20 4.60
N TYR A 57 33.09 -9.91 4.37
CA TYR A 57 34.37 -9.39 3.91
C TYR A 57 35.48 -9.63 4.93
N ARG A 58 35.18 -9.50 6.23
CA ARG A 58 36.13 -9.67 7.32
C ARG A 58 36.37 -11.14 7.70
N SER A 59 35.49 -12.03 7.34
CA SER A 59 35.59 -13.43 7.73
C SER A 59 36.63 -14.16 6.88
N GLU A 60 37.46 -14.95 7.56
CA GLU A 60 38.43 -15.86 6.91
C GLU A 60 37.84 -17.26 6.69
N ASP A 61 36.77 -17.59 7.39
CA ASP A 61 36.08 -18.87 7.26
C ASP A 61 35.19 -18.88 6.01
N LYS A 62 35.48 -19.79 5.09
CA LYS A 62 34.73 -19.88 3.83
C LYS A 62 33.27 -20.21 4.00
N LYS A 63 32.95 -21.05 4.99
CA LYS A 63 31.58 -21.44 5.27
C LYS A 63 30.75 -20.26 5.83
N VAL A 64 31.34 -19.52 6.76
CA VAL A 64 30.74 -18.31 7.31
C VAL A 64 30.51 -17.29 6.20
N LYS A 65 31.54 -17.04 5.40
CA LYS A 65 31.48 -16.11 4.28
C LYS A 65 30.38 -16.49 3.28
N SER A 66 30.31 -17.74 2.90
CA SER A 66 29.29 -18.26 1.98
C SER A 66 27.88 -18.14 2.54
N THR A 67 27.71 -18.47 3.81
CA THR A 67 26.40 -18.36 4.48
C THR A 67 25.93 -16.90 4.56
N LEU A 68 26.80 -15.98 4.96
CA LEU A 68 26.48 -14.57 5.03
C LEU A 68 26.13 -13.98 3.65
N THR A 69 26.89 -14.36 2.63
CA THR A 69 26.65 -13.92 1.26
C THR A 69 25.27 -14.40 0.77
N LYS A 70 24.89 -15.62 1.10
CA LYS A 70 23.59 -16.19 0.74
C LYS A 70 22.45 -15.42 1.42
N ILE A 71 22.61 -15.09 2.71
CA ILE A 71 21.63 -14.30 3.42
C ILE A 71 21.49 -12.90 2.80
N VAL A 72 22.61 -12.28 2.42
CA VAL A 72 22.58 -10.97 1.74
C VAL A 72 21.80 -11.04 0.42
N GLU A 73 22.01 -12.09 -0.36
CA GLU A 73 21.26 -12.28 -1.61
C GLU A 73 19.76 -12.44 -1.35
N ASP A 74 19.38 -13.18 -0.33
CA ASP A 74 17.98 -13.34 0.07
C ASP A 74 17.39 -11.99 0.49
N SER A 75 18.13 -11.18 1.27
CA SER A 75 17.69 -9.85 1.69
C SER A 75 17.50 -8.90 0.51
N LYS A 76 18.37 -8.97 -0.49
CA LYS A 76 18.17 -8.21 -1.74
C LYS A 76 16.89 -8.61 -2.46
N ASN A 77 16.58 -9.89 -2.49
CA ASN A 77 15.34 -10.40 -3.07
C ASN A 77 14.12 -9.93 -2.26
N HIS A 78 14.23 -9.91 -0.94
CA HIS A 78 13.17 -9.39 -0.06
C HIS A 78 12.88 -7.91 -0.35
N ILE A 79 13.91 -7.11 -0.57
CA ILE A 79 13.73 -5.70 -0.95
C ILE A 79 12.97 -5.58 -2.26
N ARG A 80 13.28 -6.40 -3.26
CA ARG A 80 12.55 -6.40 -4.54
C ARG A 80 11.09 -6.76 -4.34
N MET A 81 10.79 -7.77 -3.51
CA MET A 81 9.43 -8.19 -3.18
C MET A 81 8.67 -7.09 -2.45
N LEU A 82 9.28 -6.48 -1.43
CA LEU A 82 8.66 -5.40 -0.67
C LEU A 82 8.40 -4.17 -1.56
N THR A 83 9.32 -3.85 -2.45
CA THR A 83 9.16 -2.76 -3.41
C THR A 83 8.00 -3.04 -4.37
N SER A 84 7.86 -4.28 -4.83
CA SER A 84 6.73 -4.70 -5.67
C SER A 84 5.40 -4.59 -4.93
N ILE A 85 5.37 -5.00 -3.66
CA ILE A 85 4.18 -4.88 -2.81
C ILE A 85 3.80 -3.40 -2.65
N ARG A 86 4.78 -2.54 -2.39
CA ARG A 86 4.55 -1.09 -2.30
C ARG A 86 3.94 -0.54 -3.58
N LYS A 87 4.47 -0.90 -4.73
CA LYS A 87 3.92 -0.48 -6.03
C LYS A 87 2.48 -0.95 -6.23
N THR A 88 2.19 -2.18 -5.81
CA THR A 88 0.83 -2.73 -5.87
C THR A 88 -0.12 -1.91 -5.02
N PHE A 89 0.26 -1.59 -3.78
CA PHE A 89 -0.57 -0.75 -2.91
C PHE A 89 -0.71 0.67 -3.44
N ASP A 90 0.36 1.26 -3.98
CA ASP A 90 0.31 2.58 -4.60
C ASP A 90 -0.70 2.61 -5.76
N LYS A 91 -0.74 1.56 -6.57
CA LYS A 91 -1.72 1.43 -7.64
C LYS A 91 -3.14 1.30 -7.10
N ILE A 92 -3.32 0.49 -6.06
CA ILE A 92 -4.62 0.34 -5.39
C ILE A 92 -5.09 1.70 -4.86
N MET A 93 -4.20 2.46 -4.22
CA MET A 93 -4.53 3.79 -3.70
C MET A 93 -4.91 4.77 -4.80
N ALA A 94 -4.20 4.74 -5.92
CA ALA A 94 -4.54 5.56 -7.08
C ALA A 94 -5.92 5.20 -7.64
N ASP A 95 -6.23 3.91 -7.71
CA ASP A 95 -7.54 3.42 -8.15
C ASP A 95 -8.65 3.85 -7.18
N GLU A 96 -8.41 3.71 -5.86
CA GLU A 96 -9.38 4.12 -4.84
C GLU A 96 -9.64 5.62 -4.87
N GLU A 97 -8.60 6.42 -5.06
CA GLU A 97 -8.71 7.87 -5.21
C GLU A 97 -9.55 8.24 -6.43
N ARG A 98 -9.33 7.56 -7.55
CA ARG A 98 -10.13 7.76 -8.77
C ARG A 98 -11.57 7.35 -8.55
N HIS A 99 -11.82 6.23 -7.87
CA HIS A 99 -13.17 5.77 -7.53
C HIS A 99 -13.90 6.81 -6.67
N ALA A 100 -13.24 7.32 -5.64
CA ALA A 100 -13.81 8.35 -4.78
C ALA A 100 -14.20 9.59 -5.57
N LYS A 101 -13.35 10.02 -6.50
CA LYS A 101 -13.62 11.15 -7.39
C LYS A 101 -14.84 10.93 -8.26
N LEU A 102 -14.92 9.75 -8.90
CA LEU A 102 -16.05 9.39 -9.75
C LEU A 102 -17.36 9.37 -8.96
N LEU A 103 -17.33 8.79 -7.77
CA LEU A 103 -18.48 8.72 -6.88
C LEU A 103 -18.89 10.11 -6.41
N GLN A 104 -17.94 10.98 -6.09
CA GLN A 104 -18.20 12.35 -5.68
C GLN A 104 -18.84 13.15 -6.82
N GLU A 105 -18.38 12.98 -8.04
CA GLU A 105 -18.98 13.65 -9.22
C GLU A 105 -20.43 13.21 -9.42
N LEU A 106 -20.71 11.92 -9.24
CA LEU A 106 -22.09 11.41 -9.31
C LEU A 106 -22.96 11.98 -8.20
N ALA A 107 -22.45 12.02 -6.97
CA ALA A 107 -23.16 12.59 -5.83
C ALA A 107 -23.46 14.08 -6.07
N ASP A 108 -22.50 14.85 -6.58
CA ASP A 108 -22.66 16.26 -6.89
C ASP A 108 -23.76 16.50 -7.95
N LYS A 109 -23.83 15.63 -8.95
CA LYS A 109 -24.90 15.68 -9.95
C LYS A 109 -26.27 15.42 -9.35
N GLN A 110 -26.37 14.53 -8.36
CA GLN A 110 -27.64 14.25 -7.68
C GLN A 110 -28.14 15.43 -6.82
N HIS A 111 -27.20 16.23 -6.30
CA HIS A 111 -27.50 17.40 -5.48
C HIS A 111 -27.98 18.61 -6.31
N LYS A 112 -27.81 18.58 -7.60
CA LYS A 112 -28.34 19.61 -8.50
C LYS A 112 -29.78 19.27 -8.91
#